data_6c30beefcfe9cbee60aec6caca1ba6ce
#
_entry.id   6c30beefcfe9cbee60aec6caca1ba6ce
#
_cell.length_a   1.000
_cell.length_b   1.000
_cell.length_c   1.000
_cell.angle_alpha   90.00
_cell.angle_beta   90.00
_cell.angle_gamma   90.00
#
_symmetry.space_group_name_H-M   'P 1'
#
loop_
_entity.id
_entity.type
_entity.pdbx_description
1 polymer ?
#
loop_
_entity_poly.entity_id
_entity_poly.type
_entity_poly.pdbx_seq_one_letter_code
_entity_poly.pdbx_strand_id
1 'polypeptide(L)'
;MDVVEDSIFKLKETNLQLLPQKAVLMSDDGILLIADLHLGKANHFRRSGIPVPNAVNSKNLETLIELINWHKPERVIFLGDLFHSSYNEEWDALAQVVKHFTSTQFQLVRGNHDIMSELQYKRCQLEVFEQIEMGPFLLTHEPLKIIPLHHYNLAGHIHPGVSLRGKGRQSMTLPCFFFGKEQAILPAFGAFTGFVSVHVSKGDDVFVIADQQIIKMDGE
;
A
#
# COMPACT_ATOMS: atom_id res chain seq x y z
N MET A 1 -20.26 1.46 9.21
CA MET A 1 -19.38 2.27 8.33
C MET A 1 -19.99 2.14 6.96
N ASP A 2 -20.59 3.21 6.47
CA ASP A 2 -21.22 3.17 5.15
C ASP A 2 -20.11 3.10 4.11
N VAL A 3 -20.16 2.04 3.31
CA VAL A 3 -19.29 1.91 2.13
C VAL A 3 -19.70 3.04 1.19
N VAL A 4 -18.81 4.00 0.99
CA VAL A 4 -19.04 5.05 0.01
C VAL A 4 -18.98 4.38 -1.36
N GLU A 5 -20.12 4.32 -2.07
CA GLU A 5 -20.26 3.71 -3.41
C GLU A 5 -19.27 4.28 -4.44
N ASP A 6 -18.69 5.44 -4.17
CA ASP A 6 -17.78 6.19 -5.06
C ASP A 6 -16.32 5.70 -5.05
N SER A 7 -15.99 4.60 -4.36
CA SER A 7 -14.63 4.09 -4.26
C SER A 7 -14.27 3.00 -5.27
N ILE A 8 -15.20 2.59 -6.15
CA ILE A 8 -14.95 1.58 -7.17
C ILE A 8 -14.41 2.24 -8.43
N PHE A 9 -13.19 1.85 -8.81
CA PHE A 9 -12.53 2.29 -10.02
C PHE A 9 -12.30 1.12 -10.98
N LYS A 10 -12.81 1.20 -12.22
CA LYS A 10 -12.64 0.15 -13.22
C LYS A 10 -11.34 0.35 -13.98
N LEU A 11 -10.43 -0.61 -13.91
CA LEU A 11 -9.13 -0.61 -14.58
C LEU A 11 -8.91 -1.93 -15.32
N LYS A 12 -8.67 -1.89 -16.64
CA LYS A 12 -8.43 -3.10 -17.45
C LYS A 12 -9.49 -4.20 -17.23
N GLU A 13 -10.74 -3.82 -17.21
CA GLU A 13 -11.92 -4.66 -16.94
C GLU A 13 -12.01 -5.24 -15.51
N THR A 14 -11.11 -4.87 -14.60
CA THR A 14 -11.14 -5.26 -13.19
C THR A 14 -11.69 -4.14 -12.31
N ASN A 15 -12.57 -4.47 -11.39
CA ASN A 15 -13.10 -3.56 -10.40
C ASN A 15 -12.12 -3.44 -9.22
N LEU A 16 -11.56 -2.27 -9.04
CA LEU A 16 -10.69 -1.93 -7.92
C LEU A 16 -11.49 -1.12 -6.91
N GLN A 17 -11.69 -1.63 -5.71
CA GLN A 17 -12.22 -0.84 -4.61
C GLN A 17 -11.06 -0.16 -3.90
N LEU A 18 -11.00 1.17 -4.00
CA LEU A 18 -10.02 1.98 -3.29
C LEU A 18 -10.48 2.18 -1.85
N LEU A 19 -9.59 1.92 -0.89
CA LEU A 19 -9.93 1.98 0.53
C LEU A 19 -9.25 3.20 1.19
N PRO A 20 -9.97 3.96 2.04
CA PRO A 20 -9.39 5.11 2.77
C PRO A 20 -8.19 4.71 3.64
N GLN A 21 -8.10 3.44 4.02
CA GLN A 21 -6.96 2.85 4.73
C GLN A 21 -5.72 2.67 3.83
N LYS A 22 -5.71 3.26 2.62
CA LYS A 22 -4.60 3.19 1.66
C LYS A 22 -4.31 1.79 1.14
N ALA A 23 -5.34 1.01 0.92
CA ALA A 23 -5.28 -0.31 0.32
C ALA A 23 -6.22 -0.39 -0.89
N VAL A 24 -5.98 -1.37 -1.75
CA VAL A 24 -6.86 -1.66 -2.90
C VAL A 24 -7.41 -3.07 -2.73
N LEU A 25 -8.73 -3.21 -2.80
CA LEU A 25 -9.39 -4.51 -2.83
C LEU A 25 -9.83 -4.82 -4.26
N MET A 26 -9.36 -5.95 -4.78
CA MET A 26 -9.83 -6.56 -6.02
C MET A 26 -10.88 -7.60 -5.62
N SER A 27 -12.13 -7.16 -5.50
CA SER A 27 -13.20 -7.95 -4.88
C SER A 27 -13.50 -9.22 -5.65
N ASP A 28 -13.46 -9.18 -6.99
CA ASP A 28 -13.75 -10.33 -7.85
C ASP A 28 -12.68 -11.42 -7.73
N ASP A 29 -11.46 -11.05 -7.35
CA ASP A 29 -10.31 -11.95 -7.19
C ASP A 29 -10.03 -12.31 -5.71
N GLY A 30 -10.72 -11.68 -4.77
CA GLY A 30 -10.49 -11.86 -3.33
C GLY A 30 -9.10 -11.39 -2.88
N ILE A 31 -8.55 -10.32 -3.49
CA ILE A 31 -7.18 -9.87 -3.27
C ILE A 31 -7.15 -8.49 -2.63
N LEU A 32 -6.40 -8.36 -1.54
CA LEU A 32 -6.09 -7.09 -0.90
C LEU A 32 -4.63 -6.69 -1.19
N LEU A 33 -4.44 -5.56 -1.88
CA LEU A 33 -3.13 -5.00 -2.20
C LEU A 33 -2.77 -3.91 -1.18
N ILE A 34 -1.57 -3.97 -0.64
CA ILE A 34 -1.02 -3.02 0.34
C ILE A 34 0.41 -2.68 -0.05
N ALA A 35 0.75 -1.40 -0.14
CA ALA A 35 2.12 -0.96 -0.41
C ALA A 35 2.76 -0.30 0.82
N ASP A 36 4.06 -0.47 0.99
CA ASP A 36 4.90 0.31 1.89
C ASP A 36 4.36 0.37 3.33
N LEU A 37 4.16 -0.79 3.95
CA LEU A 37 3.67 -0.90 5.33
C LEU A 37 4.70 -0.40 6.36
N HIS A 38 6.00 -0.59 6.05
CA HIS A 38 7.14 -0.08 6.82
C HIS A 38 7.07 -0.39 8.32
N LEU A 39 6.81 -1.62 8.68
CA LEU A 39 6.89 -2.07 10.07
C LEU A 39 8.28 -1.82 10.64
N GLY A 40 8.36 -1.34 11.87
CA GLY A 40 9.64 -1.00 12.53
C GLY A 40 10.11 0.44 12.33
N LYS A 41 9.50 1.22 11.44
CA LYS A 41 9.92 2.59 11.18
C LYS A 41 9.85 3.50 12.41
N ALA A 42 8.80 3.39 13.20
CA ALA A 42 8.68 4.14 14.45
C ALA A 42 9.77 3.78 15.47
N ASN A 43 10.17 2.52 15.55
CA ASN A 43 11.28 2.07 16.40
C ASN A 43 12.63 2.62 15.90
N HIS A 44 12.85 2.70 14.60
CA HIS A 44 14.04 3.30 14.02
C HIS A 44 14.16 4.78 14.39
N PHE A 45 13.10 5.57 14.25
CA PHE A 45 13.09 6.98 14.64
C PHE A 45 13.37 7.17 16.14
N ARG A 46 12.78 6.34 17.01
CA ARG A 46 13.06 6.40 18.45
C ARG A 46 14.52 6.09 18.80
N ARG A 47 15.13 5.11 18.16
CA ARG A 47 16.57 4.81 18.33
C ARG A 47 17.46 5.97 17.86
N SER A 48 16.98 6.75 16.91
CA SER A 48 17.65 7.98 16.43
C SER A 48 17.31 9.22 17.26
N GLY A 49 16.64 9.08 18.42
CA GLY A 49 16.34 10.18 19.35
C GLY A 49 15.10 11.00 18.96
N ILE A 50 14.32 10.58 17.96
CA ILE A 50 13.10 11.27 17.55
C ILE A 50 11.91 10.71 18.34
N PRO A 51 11.15 11.53 19.09
CA PRO A 51 10.03 11.05 19.88
C PRO A 51 8.84 10.67 18.98
N VAL A 52 8.62 9.38 18.79
CA VAL A 52 7.47 8.82 18.06
C VAL A 52 6.63 7.99 19.04
N PRO A 53 5.30 8.20 19.12
CA PRO A 53 4.43 7.44 20.01
C PRO A 53 4.45 5.93 19.72
N ASN A 54 4.38 5.11 20.80
CA ASN A 54 4.37 3.65 20.66
C ASN A 54 3.14 3.12 19.89
N ALA A 55 2.02 3.81 20.00
CA ALA A 55 0.74 3.44 19.38
C ALA A 55 0.75 3.43 17.83
N VAL A 56 1.79 3.97 17.19
CA VAL A 56 1.82 4.06 15.73
C VAL A 56 2.03 2.71 15.06
N ASN A 57 2.90 1.88 15.61
CA ASN A 57 3.19 0.58 15.04
C ASN A 57 2.01 -0.38 15.22
N SER A 58 1.34 -0.33 16.38
CA SER A 58 0.14 -1.12 16.63
C SER A 58 -0.99 -0.73 15.68
N LYS A 59 -1.14 0.57 15.38
CA LYS A 59 -2.20 1.07 14.50
C LYS A 59 -2.12 0.50 13.08
N ASN A 60 -0.94 0.37 12.49
CA ASN A 60 -0.79 -0.21 11.15
C ASN A 60 -1.23 -1.69 11.13
N LEU A 61 -0.83 -2.47 12.14
CA LEU A 61 -1.24 -3.87 12.27
C LEU A 61 -2.72 -4.00 12.62
N GLU A 62 -3.25 -3.15 13.48
CA GLU A 62 -4.68 -3.09 13.81
C GLU A 62 -5.52 -2.83 12.55
N THR A 63 -5.13 -1.82 11.74
CA THR A 63 -5.80 -1.53 10.48
C THR A 63 -5.72 -2.70 9.49
N LEU A 64 -4.57 -3.38 9.40
CA LEU A 64 -4.43 -4.59 8.58
C LEU A 64 -5.40 -5.69 9.04
N ILE A 65 -5.45 -5.96 10.34
CA ILE A 65 -6.35 -6.95 10.94
C ILE A 65 -7.82 -6.61 10.66
N GLU A 66 -8.20 -5.33 10.83
CA GLU A 66 -9.56 -4.85 10.54
C GLU A 66 -9.93 -5.07 9.07
N LEU A 67 -9.05 -4.73 8.13
CA LEU A 67 -9.26 -4.94 6.70
C LEU A 67 -9.44 -6.43 6.36
N ILE A 68 -8.60 -7.31 6.91
CA ILE A 68 -8.70 -8.75 6.66
C ILE A 68 -10.00 -9.31 7.26
N ASN A 69 -10.37 -8.92 8.47
CA ASN A 69 -11.62 -9.35 9.11
C ASN A 69 -12.86 -8.89 8.35
N TRP A 70 -12.84 -7.67 7.82
CA TRP A 70 -13.97 -7.09 7.10
C TRP A 70 -14.14 -7.67 5.71
N HIS A 71 -13.06 -7.71 4.93
CA HIS A 71 -13.11 -8.10 3.53
C HIS A 71 -12.87 -9.59 3.29
N LYS A 72 -12.28 -10.30 4.27
CA LYS A 72 -11.95 -11.74 4.19
C LYS A 72 -11.25 -12.11 2.89
N PRO A 73 -10.14 -11.43 2.52
CA PRO A 73 -9.47 -11.69 1.27
C PRO A 73 -8.88 -13.11 1.26
N GLU A 74 -8.89 -13.76 0.10
CA GLU A 74 -8.17 -15.02 -0.12
C GLU A 74 -6.66 -14.80 -0.13
N ARG A 75 -6.23 -13.62 -0.62
CA ARG A 75 -4.82 -13.23 -0.66
C ARG A 75 -4.60 -11.79 -0.17
N VAL A 76 -3.56 -11.58 0.61
CA VAL A 76 -2.99 -10.25 0.90
C VAL A 76 -1.65 -10.18 0.21
N ILE A 77 -1.47 -9.21 -0.68
CA ILE A 77 -0.22 -8.99 -1.41
C ILE A 77 0.38 -7.66 -0.96
N PHE A 78 1.56 -7.73 -0.37
CA PHE A 78 2.36 -6.57 -0.03
C PHE A 78 3.23 -6.18 -1.22
N LEU A 79 3.12 -4.94 -1.69
CA LEU A 79 3.91 -4.39 -2.79
C LEU A 79 5.21 -3.76 -2.26
N GLY A 80 5.97 -4.54 -1.53
CA GLY A 80 7.30 -4.21 -1.01
C GLY A 80 7.30 -3.31 0.21
N ASP A 81 8.52 -3.14 0.72
CA ASP A 81 8.81 -2.34 1.91
C ASP A 81 7.89 -2.67 3.10
N LEU A 82 7.72 -3.97 3.31
CA LEU A 82 6.94 -4.50 4.42
C LEU A 82 7.58 -4.13 5.76
N PHE A 83 8.93 -4.16 5.82
CA PHE A 83 9.73 -3.77 6.98
C PHE A 83 10.65 -2.61 6.64
N HIS A 84 10.97 -1.79 7.63
CA HIS A 84 11.88 -0.65 7.43
C HIS A 84 13.36 -0.99 7.66
N SER A 85 13.66 -2.10 8.35
CA SER A 85 15.03 -2.48 8.71
C SER A 85 15.12 -3.94 9.11
N SER A 86 16.30 -4.35 9.65
CA SER A 86 16.54 -5.67 10.25
C SER A 86 15.47 -6.06 11.26
N TYR A 87 15.47 -7.35 11.64
CA TYR A 87 14.55 -7.97 12.62
C TYR A 87 14.22 -7.09 13.82
N ASN A 88 12.95 -7.00 14.16
CA ASN A 88 12.43 -6.29 15.32
C ASN A 88 11.14 -6.98 15.85
N GLU A 89 10.62 -6.53 17.00
CA GLU A 89 9.43 -7.11 17.64
C GLU A 89 8.17 -7.08 16.76
N GLU A 90 8.10 -6.17 15.79
CA GLU A 90 6.95 -6.06 14.88
C GLU A 90 6.93 -7.20 13.85
N TRP A 91 8.09 -7.80 13.58
CA TRP A 91 8.18 -9.04 12.81
C TRP A 91 7.38 -10.17 13.48
N ASP A 92 7.57 -10.36 14.80
CA ASP A 92 6.85 -11.39 15.54
C ASP A 92 5.36 -11.10 15.60
N ALA A 93 4.98 -9.82 15.72
CA ALA A 93 3.59 -9.40 15.71
C ALA A 93 2.93 -9.71 14.33
N LEU A 94 3.60 -9.39 13.23
CA LEU A 94 3.10 -9.74 11.89
C LEU A 94 3.01 -11.26 11.71
N ALA A 95 4.01 -12.02 12.19
CA ALA A 95 3.99 -13.48 12.11
C ALA A 95 2.79 -14.08 12.87
N GLN A 96 2.37 -13.47 13.98
CA GLN A 96 1.16 -13.86 14.70
C GLN A 96 -0.11 -13.54 13.89
N VAL A 97 -0.18 -12.37 13.24
CA VAL A 97 -1.29 -12.01 12.35
C VAL A 97 -1.41 -13.02 11.22
N VAL A 98 -0.32 -13.30 10.50
CA VAL A 98 -0.31 -14.26 9.39
C VAL A 98 -0.77 -15.65 9.84
N LYS A 99 -0.28 -16.12 10.99
CA LYS A 99 -0.68 -17.43 11.57
C LYS A 99 -2.14 -17.48 12.01
N HIS A 100 -2.71 -16.35 12.39
CA HIS A 100 -4.11 -16.26 12.82
C HIS A 100 -5.08 -16.41 11.63
N PHE A 101 -4.76 -15.82 10.49
CA PHE A 101 -5.62 -15.83 9.30
C PHE A 101 -5.28 -17.00 8.36
N THR A 102 -5.56 -18.23 8.80
CA THR A 102 -5.18 -19.47 8.08
C THR A 102 -5.88 -19.66 6.72
N SER A 103 -6.97 -18.96 6.47
CA SER A 103 -7.69 -18.97 5.18
C SER A 103 -7.17 -17.93 4.19
N THR A 104 -6.24 -17.06 4.60
CA THR A 104 -5.67 -16.00 3.76
C THR A 104 -4.22 -16.34 3.44
N GLN A 105 -3.84 -16.29 2.17
CA GLN A 105 -2.44 -16.40 1.73
C GLN A 105 -1.78 -15.03 1.81
N PHE A 106 -0.55 -14.98 2.32
CA PHE A 106 0.23 -13.74 2.42
C PHE A 106 1.42 -13.79 1.48
N GLN A 107 1.49 -12.83 0.58
CA GLN A 107 2.51 -12.72 -0.46
C GLN A 107 3.22 -11.36 -0.34
N LEU A 108 4.51 -11.36 -0.63
CA LEU A 108 5.35 -10.16 -0.63
C LEU A 108 6.06 -10.05 -1.98
N VAL A 109 5.80 -8.98 -2.70
CA VAL A 109 6.72 -8.51 -3.74
C VAL A 109 7.84 -7.79 -3.04
N ARG A 110 9.08 -8.24 -3.22
CA ARG A 110 10.24 -7.72 -2.48
C ARG A 110 10.49 -6.24 -2.77
N GLY A 111 10.57 -5.44 -1.70
CA GLY A 111 11.02 -4.05 -1.74
C GLY A 111 12.50 -3.91 -1.39
N ASN A 112 13.04 -2.72 -1.57
CA ASN A 112 14.45 -2.44 -1.29
C ASN A 112 14.80 -2.47 0.21
N HIS A 113 13.82 -2.31 1.10
CA HIS A 113 13.97 -2.46 2.55
C HIS A 113 13.73 -3.89 3.05
N ASP A 114 13.25 -4.80 2.21
CA ASP A 114 12.95 -6.19 2.58
C ASP A 114 14.21 -7.07 2.49
N ILE A 115 15.14 -6.85 3.39
CA ILE A 115 16.50 -7.44 3.40
C ILE A 115 16.63 -8.71 4.26
N MET A 116 15.51 -9.26 4.73
CA MET A 116 15.52 -10.45 5.59
C MET A 116 15.85 -11.72 4.81
N SER A 117 16.32 -12.75 5.49
CA SER A 117 16.62 -14.03 4.86
C SER A 117 15.35 -14.77 4.44
N GLU A 118 15.43 -15.58 3.38
CA GLU A 118 14.35 -16.46 2.92
C GLU A 118 13.77 -17.33 4.04
N LEU A 119 14.64 -17.81 4.97
CA LEU A 119 14.21 -18.62 6.11
C LEU A 119 13.29 -17.84 7.04
N GLN A 120 13.54 -16.54 7.22
CA GLN A 120 12.71 -15.68 8.07
C GLN A 120 11.34 -15.45 7.44
N TYR A 121 11.26 -15.16 6.15
CA TYR A 121 9.99 -15.05 5.44
C TYR A 121 9.17 -16.35 5.51
N LYS A 122 9.81 -17.50 5.29
CA LYS A 122 9.15 -18.82 5.41
C LYS A 122 8.62 -19.09 6.82
N ARG A 123 9.35 -18.71 7.87
CA ARG A 123 8.89 -18.83 9.26
C ARG A 123 7.65 -18.01 9.56
N CYS A 124 7.48 -16.89 8.87
CA CYS A 124 6.28 -16.06 8.92
C CYS A 124 5.19 -16.50 7.95
N GLN A 125 5.38 -17.59 7.20
CA GLN A 125 4.44 -18.06 6.17
C GLN A 125 4.17 -16.99 5.09
N LEU A 126 5.18 -16.18 4.77
CA LEU A 126 5.18 -15.23 3.67
C LEU A 126 5.82 -15.87 2.44
N GLU A 127 5.10 -15.87 1.33
CA GLU A 127 5.64 -16.21 0.02
C GLU A 127 6.25 -14.95 -0.60
N VAL A 128 7.53 -15.01 -1.00
CA VAL A 128 8.26 -13.84 -1.51
C VAL A 128 8.53 -13.99 -3.00
N PHE A 129 8.29 -12.91 -3.73
CA PHE A 129 8.45 -12.82 -5.19
C PHE A 129 9.22 -11.55 -5.54
N GLU A 130 9.95 -11.55 -6.65
CA GLU A 130 10.53 -10.33 -7.22
C GLU A 130 9.45 -9.47 -7.91
N GLN A 131 8.47 -10.13 -8.54
CA GLN A 131 7.27 -9.55 -9.13
C GLN A 131 6.18 -10.60 -9.19
N ILE A 132 4.91 -10.17 -9.28
CA ILE A 132 3.76 -11.06 -9.46
C ILE A 132 3.02 -10.64 -10.74
N GLU A 133 2.83 -11.58 -11.65
CA GLU A 133 2.00 -11.40 -12.83
C GLU A 133 0.59 -11.94 -12.55
N MET A 134 -0.43 -11.13 -12.79
CA MET A 134 -1.82 -11.45 -12.47
C MET A 134 -2.76 -10.84 -13.51
N GLY A 135 -3.22 -11.67 -14.43
CA GLY A 135 -4.04 -11.21 -15.55
C GLY A 135 -3.36 -10.07 -16.32
N PRO A 136 -4.01 -8.90 -16.46
CA PRO A 136 -3.40 -7.75 -17.14
C PRO A 136 -2.41 -6.97 -16.25
N PHE A 137 -2.25 -7.34 -14.99
CA PHE A 137 -1.44 -6.60 -14.03
C PHE A 137 -0.09 -7.25 -13.79
N LEU A 138 0.93 -6.40 -13.71
CA LEU A 138 2.26 -6.74 -13.24
C LEU A 138 2.53 -5.99 -11.94
N LEU A 139 2.59 -6.73 -10.83
CA LEU A 139 2.80 -6.19 -9.49
C LEU A 139 4.29 -6.12 -9.21
N THR A 140 4.79 -4.94 -8.90
CA THR A 140 6.20 -4.70 -8.53
C THR A 140 6.27 -3.78 -7.32
N HIS A 141 7.41 -3.73 -6.64
CA HIS A 141 7.61 -2.70 -5.62
C HIS A 141 7.84 -1.34 -6.24
N GLU A 142 8.86 -1.22 -7.10
CA GLU A 142 9.17 0.03 -7.80
C GLU A 142 8.39 0.14 -9.13
N PRO A 143 7.93 1.34 -9.50
CA PRO A 143 7.37 1.59 -10.82
C PRO A 143 8.36 1.25 -11.92
N LEU A 144 7.92 0.51 -12.92
CA LEU A 144 8.76 0.07 -14.02
C LEU A 144 9.01 1.22 -15.02
N LYS A 145 10.27 1.36 -15.47
CA LYS A 145 10.63 2.31 -16.55
C LYS A 145 10.13 1.84 -17.92
N ILE A 146 10.06 0.54 -18.12
CA ILE A 146 9.57 -0.11 -19.35
C ILE A 146 8.61 -1.20 -18.93
N ILE A 147 7.34 -1.04 -19.28
CA ILE A 147 6.30 -1.99 -18.94
C ILE A 147 6.16 -2.98 -20.10
N PRO A 148 6.17 -4.30 -19.82
CA PRO A 148 5.97 -5.31 -20.85
C PRO A 148 4.65 -5.11 -21.58
N LEU A 149 4.65 -5.43 -22.88
CA LEU A 149 3.47 -5.30 -23.73
C LEU A 149 2.27 -6.04 -23.12
N HIS A 150 1.09 -5.43 -23.20
CA HIS A 150 -0.19 -5.94 -22.66
C HIS A 150 -0.31 -5.94 -21.12
N HIS A 151 0.71 -5.47 -20.39
CA HIS A 151 0.61 -5.32 -18.94
C HIS A 151 0.33 -3.88 -18.52
N TYR A 152 -0.24 -3.77 -17.34
CA TYR A 152 -0.38 -2.54 -16.58
C TYR A 152 0.33 -2.72 -15.24
N ASN A 153 1.27 -1.86 -14.91
CA ASN A 153 2.06 -2.01 -13.70
C ASN A 153 1.33 -1.42 -12.49
N LEU A 154 1.25 -2.18 -11.39
CA LEU A 154 0.81 -1.71 -10.08
C LEU A 154 2.00 -1.73 -9.14
N ALA A 155 2.36 -0.57 -8.57
CA ALA A 155 3.55 -0.43 -7.74
C ALA A 155 3.31 0.42 -6.48
N GLY A 156 4.26 0.38 -5.54
CA GLY A 156 4.38 1.23 -4.36
C GLY A 156 5.57 2.18 -4.46
N HIS A 157 6.41 2.20 -3.42
CA HIS A 157 7.72 2.84 -3.31
C HIS A 157 7.72 4.38 -3.33
N ILE A 158 6.99 5.01 -4.22
CA ILE A 158 7.04 6.47 -4.44
C ILE A 158 6.29 7.22 -3.34
N HIS A 159 5.31 6.61 -2.67
CA HIS A 159 4.43 7.26 -1.69
C HIS A 159 3.74 8.52 -2.28
N PRO A 160 2.89 8.37 -3.29
CA PRO A 160 2.34 9.50 -4.00
C PRO A 160 1.46 10.38 -3.12
N GLY A 161 1.60 11.70 -3.30
CA GLY A 161 0.78 12.69 -2.63
C GLY A 161 0.45 13.86 -3.55
N VAL A 162 -0.71 14.46 -3.34
CA VAL A 162 -1.14 15.68 -4.02
C VAL A 162 -1.04 16.86 -3.08
N SER A 163 -0.35 17.91 -3.51
CA SER A 163 -0.23 19.16 -2.76
C SER A 163 -1.39 20.09 -3.13
N LEU A 164 -2.30 20.26 -2.18
CA LEU A 164 -3.41 21.20 -2.27
C LEU A 164 -3.00 22.56 -1.73
N ARG A 165 -3.33 23.62 -2.44
CA ARG A 165 -3.08 25.01 -2.03
C ARG A 165 -4.39 25.70 -1.72
N GLY A 166 -4.53 26.19 -0.50
CA GLY A 166 -5.66 27.00 -0.07
C GLY A 166 -5.44 28.50 -0.31
N LYS A 167 -6.41 29.31 0.10
CA LYS A 167 -6.28 30.78 0.10
C LYS A 167 -5.21 31.21 1.12
N GLY A 168 -4.36 32.16 0.71
CA GLY A 168 -3.22 32.58 1.48
C GLY A 168 -1.98 31.68 1.24
N ARG A 169 -1.16 31.42 2.26
CA ARG A 169 0.05 30.57 2.15
C ARG A 169 -0.18 29.15 2.69
N GLN A 170 -1.42 28.72 2.76
CA GLN A 170 -1.74 27.39 3.27
C GLN A 170 -1.49 26.34 2.19
N SER A 171 -0.77 25.29 2.54
CA SER A 171 -0.59 24.12 1.69
C SER A 171 -0.69 22.84 2.53
N MET A 172 -1.30 21.82 1.97
CA MET A 172 -1.43 20.50 2.58
C MET A 172 -1.12 19.45 1.51
N THR A 173 -0.34 18.43 1.85
CA THR A 173 -0.12 17.28 0.97
C THR A 173 -0.89 16.11 1.53
N LEU A 174 -1.75 15.51 0.71
CA LEU A 174 -2.55 14.36 1.05
C LEU A 174 -2.09 13.14 0.25
N PRO A 175 -2.10 11.93 0.84
CA PRO A 175 -1.81 10.71 0.11
C PRO A 175 -2.85 10.48 -1.00
N CYS A 176 -2.44 9.83 -2.08
CA CYS A 176 -3.34 9.54 -3.18
C CYS A 176 -3.02 8.20 -3.84
N PHE A 177 -4.03 7.60 -4.47
CA PHE A 177 -3.84 6.61 -5.51
C PHE A 177 -3.62 7.34 -6.82
N PHE A 178 -2.58 7.00 -7.54
CA PHE A 178 -2.26 7.56 -8.85
C PHE A 178 -2.38 6.48 -9.91
N PHE A 179 -3.20 6.71 -10.93
CA PHE A 179 -3.37 5.83 -12.08
C PHE A 179 -3.05 6.60 -13.35
N GLY A 180 -1.87 6.35 -13.90
CA GLY A 180 -1.45 6.86 -15.19
C GLY A 180 -1.85 5.92 -16.34
N LYS A 181 -1.36 6.20 -17.54
CA LYS A 181 -1.72 5.46 -18.77
C LYS A 181 -1.35 3.97 -18.73
N GLU A 182 -0.20 3.62 -18.15
CA GLU A 182 0.38 2.28 -18.18
C GLU A 182 0.73 1.73 -16.80
N GLN A 183 0.70 2.58 -15.77
CA GLN A 183 1.05 2.20 -14.40
C GLN A 183 0.24 2.96 -13.36
N ALA A 184 0.03 2.32 -12.23
CA ALA A 184 -0.49 2.94 -11.03
C ALA A 184 0.52 2.87 -9.88
N ILE A 185 0.44 3.89 -9.01
CA ILE A 185 1.26 3.96 -7.80
C ILE A 185 0.32 4.05 -6.60
N LEU A 186 0.43 3.09 -5.71
CA LEU A 186 -0.37 3.03 -4.51
C LEU A 186 0.23 3.92 -3.41
N PRO A 187 -0.61 4.54 -2.57
CA PRO A 187 -0.14 5.27 -1.40
C PRO A 187 0.51 4.33 -0.39
N ALA A 188 1.51 4.82 0.33
CA ALA A 188 2.10 4.06 1.42
C ALA A 188 1.09 3.84 2.54
N PHE A 189 0.89 2.58 2.92
CA PHE A 189 -0.01 2.19 4.00
C PHE A 189 0.49 2.69 5.37
N GLY A 190 1.79 2.64 5.59
CA GLY A 190 2.43 3.05 6.83
C GLY A 190 2.13 4.50 7.21
N ALA A 191 1.92 4.76 8.51
CA ALA A 191 1.51 6.06 9.02
C ALA A 191 2.62 7.14 8.98
N PHE A 192 3.91 6.75 9.00
CA PHE A 192 5.07 7.67 9.06
C PHE A 192 5.91 7.64 7.79
N THR A 193 5.26 7.68 6.65
CA THR A 193 5.93 7.80 5.36
C THR A 193 5.87 9.25 4.87
N GLY A 194 6.96 9.75 4.32
CA GLY A 194 6.91 11.01 3.57
C GLY A 194 6.08 10.85 2.29
N PHE A 195 5.84 11.96 1.61
CA PHE A 195 5.14 11.97 0.32
C PHE A 195 6.05 12.53 -0.77
N VAL A 196 5.95 11.95 -1.96
CA VAL A 196 6.45 12.55 -3.19
C VAL A 196 5.26 13.19 -3.91
N SER A 197 5.35 14.50 -4.16
CA SER A 197 4.28 15.19 -4.87
C SER A 197 4.21 14.69 -6.30
N VAL A 198 3.03 14.18 -6.69
CA VAL A 198 2.77 13.78 -8.08
C VAL A 198 2.16 14.93 -8.84
N HIS A 199 2.55 15.04 -10.13
CA HIS A 199 1.92 15.97 -11.05
C HIS A 199 0.78 15.25 -11.75
N VAL A 200 -0.42 15.81 -11.66
CA VAL A 200 -1.62 15.25 -12.30
C VAL A 200 -1.71 15.78 -13.73
N SER A 201 -1.63 14.91 -14.70
CA SER A 201 -1.70 15.24 -16.11
C SER A 201 -3.07 14.85 -16.70
N LYS A 202 -3.42 15.47 -17.82
CA LYS A 202 -4.65 15.09 -18.52
C LYS A 202 -4.62 13.61 -18.93
N GLY A 203 -5.60 12.86 -18.45
CA GLY A 203 -5.72 11.41 -18.70
C GLY A 203 -5.23 10.55 -17.56
N ASP A 204 -4.70 11.14 -16.48
CA ASP A 204 -4.45 10.45 -15.22
C ASP A 204 -5.73 10.44 -14.37
N ASP A 205 -5.98 9.32 -13.67
CA ASP A 205 -6.99 9.23 -12.64
C ASP A 205 -6.32 9.27 -11.27
N VAL A 206 -6.59 10.31 -10.49
CA VAL A 206 -5.97 10.51 -9.18
C VAL A 206 -7.05 10.60 -8.12
N PHE A 207 -6.90 9.80 -7.05
CA PHE A 207 -7.83 9.72 -5.95
C PHE A 207 -7.12 10.08 -4.65
N VAL A 208 -7.44 11.25 -4.12
CA VAL A 208 -6.87 11.76 -2.87
C VAL A 208 -7.60 11.16 -1.68
N ILE A 209 -6.84 10.82 -0.65
CA ILE A 209 -7.38 10.32 0.62
C ILE A 209 -7.38 11.46 1.62
N ALA A 210 -8.58 11.88 2.02
CA ALA A 210 -8.80 12.90 3.05
C ALA A 210 -9.62 12.28 4.19
N ASP A 211 -9.00 12.11 5.35
CA ASP A 211 -9.57 11.42 6.50
C ASP A 211 -10.08 9.99 6.14
N GLN A 212 -11.37 9.80 6.08
CA GLN A 212 -12.02 8.52 5.74
C GLN A 212 -12.70 8.55 4.36
N GLN A 213 -12.34 9.51 3.52
CA GLN A 213 -12.96 9.70 2.21
C GLN A 213 -11.93 9.60 1.09
N ILE A 214 -12.40 9.09 -0.05
CA ILE A 214 -11.64 9.07 -1.30
C ILE A 214 -12.29 10.06 -2.25
N ILE A 215 -11.50 11.01 -2.73
CA ILE A 215 -11.96 12.12 -3.57
C ILE A 215 -11.22 12.06 -4.90
N LYS A 216 -11.94 11.86 -5.98
CA LYS A 216 -11.36 11.94 -7.33
C LYS A 216 -10.96 13.39 -7.64
N MET A 217 -9.74 13.56 -8.15
CA MET A 217 -9.23 14.84 -8.62
C MET A 217 -9.45 14.94 -10.12
N ASP A 218 -9.99 16.09 -10.55
CA ASP A 218 -10.03 16.43 -11.96
C ASP A 218 -8.64 16.94 -12.38
N GLY A 219 -8.06 16.33 -13.41
CA GLY A 219 -6.80 16.79 -14.00
C GLY A 219 -7.03 18.11 -14.74
N GLU A 220 -6.14 19.09 -14.54
CA GLU A 220 -6.11 20.34 -15.29
C GLU A 220 -5.71 20.15 -16.77
#